data_f94d1b0e080843830e18deb261770775
#
_entry.id   f94d1b0e080843830e18deb261770775
#
_cell.length_a   1.000
_cell.length_b   1.000
_cell.length_c   1.000
_cell.angle_alpha   90.00
_cell.angle_beta   90.00
_cell.angle_gamma   90.00
#
_symmetry.space_group_name_H-M   'P 1'
#
loop_
_entity.id
_entity.type
_entity.pdbx_description
1 polymer ?
#
loop_
_entity_poly.entity_id
_entity_poly.type
_entity_poly.pdbx_seq_one_letter_code
_entity_poly.pdbx_strand_id
1 'polypeptide(L)'
;MNKEKISILITNFNKEKFIEECILSCLNQNYNNLEIIIVDNSSTDRSMSIIKKYSNKLFIVKKKRDSLWSPKNQIDSLIEAFKKSTGNLILLLDGDDYFLPNKVSHIKNIFLKNNNLDVVFDVPSILANNKFTRLKIKKKYNKNIWPTTIPTSGISFKRVFFENCLEFDLFDSYPTLEIDFRLNFFAQRIQRKFLIIKENLTIYRKVNDGIMSNVNFFSYNWWKKRLQAHYFIFDIYKENEIEYKKNYDFYLTKITFWLLNKIIK
;
A
#
# COMPACT_ATOMS: atom_id res chain seq x y z
N MET A 1 -19.05 25.24 -8.25
CA MET A 1 -17.79 24.51 -8.53
C MET A 1 -18.05 23.04 -8.31
N ASN A 2 -17.94 22.19 -9.34
CA ASN A 2 -18.01 20.73 -9.16
C ASN A 2 -16.89 20.31 -8.22
N LYS A 3 -17.24 19.66 -7.10
CA LYS A 3 -16.24 19.11 -6.18
C LYS A 3 -15.48 18.01 -6.90
N GLU A 4 -14.16 18.04 -6.83
CA GLU A 4 -13.28 16.99 -7.39
C GLU A 4 -13.70 15.60 -6.90
N LYS A 5 -13.80 14.64 -7.81
CA LYS A 5 -14.14 13.25 -7.44
C LYS A 5 -12.91 12.55 -6.84
N ILE A 6 -13.10 11.88 -5.73
CA ILE A 6 -12.06 11.16 -4.99
C ILE A 6 -12.44 9.68 -4.90
N SER A 7 -11.51 8.78 -5.17
CA SER A 7 -11.71 7.34 -5.08
C SER A 7 -11.01 6.77 -3.84
N ILE A 8 -11.73 5.97 -3.08
CA ILE A 8 -11.15 5.12 -2.02
C ILE A 8 -11.11 3.70 -2.56
N LEU A 9 -9.92 3.11 -2.63
CA LEU A 9 -9.70 1.75 -3.12
C LEU A 9 -9.43 0.83 -1.93
N ILE A 10 -10.31 -0.14 -1.73
CA ILE A 10 -10.23 -1.10 -0.61
C ILE A 10 -9.86 -2.47 -1.16
N THR A 11 -8.79 -3.07 -0.61
CA THR A 11 -8.44 -4.48 -0.87
C THR A 11 -8.85 -5.34 0.31
N ASN A 12 -9.60 -6.42 0.05
CA ASN A 12 -10.13 -7.31 1.09
C ASN A 12 -9.83 -8.77 0.82
N PHE A 13 -9.42 -9.49 1.87
CA PHE A 13 -9.35 -10.94 1.91
C PHE A 13 -9.48 -11.43 3.35
N ASN A 14 -10.58 -12.16 3.67
CA ASN A 14 -10.82 -12.78 4.98
C ASN A 14 -10.68 -11.78 6.16
N LYS A 15 -11.45 -10.67 6.12
CA LYS A 15 -11.46 -9.62 7.15
C LYS A 15 -12.84 -9.41 7.77
N GLU A 16 -13.63 -10.50 7.96
CA GLU A 16 -15.00 -10.43 8.49
C GLU A 16 -15.13 -9.64 9.79
N LYS A 17 -14.07 -9.62 10.62
CA LYS A 17 -14.05 -8.92 11.92
C LYS A 17 -13.86 -7.40 11.78
N PHE A 18 -13.36 -6.92 10.65
CA PHE A 18 -12.87 -5.55 10.49
C PHE A 18 -13.53 -4.82 9.32
N ILE A 19 -13.93 -5.56 8.28
CA ILE A 19 -14.38 -4.97 7.01
C ILE A 19 -15.60 -4.04 7.17
N GLU A 20 -16.49 -4.29 8.11
CA GLU A 20 -17.63 -3.42 8.35
C GLU A 20 -17.20 -2.04 8.85
N GLU A 21 -16.29 -1.98 9.84
CA GLU A 21 -15.74 -0.72 10.35
C GLU A 21 -14.90 0.00 9.27
N CYS A 22 -14.15 -0.73 8.46
CA CYS A 22 -13.43 -0.19 7.30
C CYS A 22 -14.41 0.54 6.36
N ILE A 23 -15.49 -0.12 5.93
CA ILE A 23 -16.51 0.45 5.04
C ILE A 23 -17.18 1.68 5.68
N LEU A 24 -17.62 1.57 6.93
CA LEU A 24 -18.29 2.67 7.64
C LEU A 24 -17.38 3.88 7.78
N SER A 25 -16.06 3.67 7.98
CA SER A 25 -15.09 4.75 8.05
C SER A 25 -14.98 5.54 6.73
N CYS A 26 -15.16 4.88 5.60
CA CYS A 26 -15.18 5.51 4.28
C CYS A 26 -16.50 6.25 4.03
N LEU A 27 -17.63 5.65 4.40
CA LEU A 27 -18.96 6.25 4.22
C LEU A 27 -19.18 7.49 5.10
N ASN A 28 -18.49 7.57 6.25
CA ASN A 28 -18.57 8.66 7.21
C ASN A 28 -17.51 9.76 7.03
N GLN A 29 -16.87 9.82 5.86
CA GLN A 29 -15.91 10.89 5.56
C GLN A 29 -16.61 12.25 5.37
N ASN A 30 -15.99 13.33 5.83
CA ASN A 30 -16.47 14.71 5.65
C ASN A 30 -16.25 15.20 4.21
N TYR A 31 -16.66 14.41 3.22
CA TYR A 31 -16.56 14.74 1.81
C TYR A 31 -17.63 14.01 1.00
N ASN A 32 -18.35 14.73 0.11
CA ASN A 32 -19.57 14.18 -0.51
C ASN A 32 -19.35 13.58 -1.91
N ASN A 33 -18.27 13.97 -2.64
CA ASN A 33 -18.03 13.46 -4.01
C ASN A 33 -17.02 12.31 -3.97
N LEU A 34 -17.41 11.22 -3.28
CA LEU A 34 -16.61 10.01 -3.10
C LEU A 34 -17.16 8.86 -3.95
N GLU A 35 -16.27 8.08 -4.50
CA GLU A 35 -16.56 6.70 -4.90
C GLU A 35 -15.72 5.74 -4.06
N ILE A 36 -16.31 4.64 -3.67
CA ILE A 36 -15.65 3.61 -2.87
C ILE A 36 -15.68 2.32 -3.68
N ILE A 37 -14.51 1.82 -4.06
CA ILE A 37 -14.34 0.57 -4.78
C ILE A 37 -13.70 -0.44 -3.85
N ILE A 38 -14.38 -1.57 -3.64
CA ILE A 38 -13.87 -2.67 -2.85
C ILE A 38 -13.63 -3.88 -3.73
N VAL A 39 -12.42 -4.43 -3.68
CA VAL A 39 -12.07 -5.68 -4.35
C VAL A 39 -11.92 -6.77 -3.30
N ASP A 40 -12.84 -7.72 -3.34
CA ASP A 40 -12.75 -8.94 -2.54
C ASP A 40 -11.99 -10.02 -3.30
N ASN A 41 -10.88 -10.44 -2.74
CA ASN A 41 -9.95 -11.39 -3.34
C ASN A 41 -10.31 -12.84 -2.95
N SER A 42 -11.55 -13.28 -3.26
CA SER A 42 -12.07 -14.61 -2.96
C SER A 42 -12.06 -14.97 -1.47
N SER A 43 -12.60 -14.09 -0.64
CA SER A 43 -12.79 -14.39 0.79
C SER A 43 -13.66 -15.63 1.00
N THR A 44 -13.28 -16.45 1.97
CA THR A 44 -13.98 -17.69 2.37
C THR A 44 -14.72 -17.54 3.70
N ASP A 45 -14.52 -16.44 4.39
CA ASP A 45 -15.24 -16.04 5.61
C ASP A 45 -16.50 -15.22 5.29
N ARG A 46 -17.09 -14.57 6.29
CA ARG A 46 -18.29 -13.75 6.10
C ARG A 46 -18.04 -12.36 5.50
N SER A 47 -16.79 -12.02 5.10
CA SER A 47 -16.45 -10.70 4.54
C SER A 47 -17.40 -10.31 3.41
N MET A 48 -17.61 -11.20 2.42
CA MET A 48 -18.49 -10.91 1.28
C MET A 48 -19.96 -10.68 1.67
N SER A 49 -20.47 -11.39 2.68
CA SER A 49 -21.85 -11.18 3.15
C SER A 49 -22.02 -9.82 3.82
N ILE A 50 -20.97 -9.36 4.53
CA ILE A 50 -20.94 -8.03 5.16
C ILE A 50 -20.86 -6.93 4.09
N ILE A 51 -19.92 -7.05 3.14
CA ILE A 51 -19.73 -6.09 2.04
C ILE A 51 -21.04 -5.89 1.25
N LYS A 52 -21.77 -6.96 0.96
CA LYS A 52 -23.03 -6.90 0.21
C LYS A 52 -24.13 -6.09 0.89
N LYS A 53 -24.14 -5.92 2.21
CA LYS A 53 -25.09 -5.06 2.91
C LYS A 53 -24.98 -3.59 2.45
N TYR A 54 -23.84 -3.19 1.91
CA TYR A 54 -23.53 -1.83 1.47
C TYR A 54 -23.48 -1.68 -0.07
N SER A 55 -24.00 -2.66 -0.82
CA SER A 55 -23.90 -2.72 -2.30
C SER A 55 -24.52 -1.53 -3.03
N ASN A 56 -25.44 -0.80 -2.40
CA ASN A 56 -26.01 0.43 -2.94
C ASN A 56 -25.11 1.68 -2.78
N LYS A 57 -24.01 1.57 -2.02
CA LYS A 57 -23.07 2.66 -1.71
C LYS A 57 -21.64 2.38 -2.17
N LEU A 58 -21.34 1.15 -2.61
CA LEU A 58 -20.02 0.68 -2.97
C LEU A 58 -20.02 0.07 -4.36
N PHE A 59 -18.92 0.22 -5.08
CA PHE A 59 -18.63 -0.59 -6.25
C PHE A 59 -17.86 -1.85 -5.81
N ILE A 60 -18.50 -3.01 -5.93
CA ILE A 60 -17.96 -4.28 -5.45
C ILE A 60 -17.40 -5.08 -6.62
N VAL A 61 -16.12 -5.46 -6.52
CA VAL A 61 -15.44 -6.32 -7.48
C VAL A 61 -15.04 -7.63 -6.78
N LYS A 62 -15.32 -8.75 -7.43
CA LYS A 62 -14.82 -10.06 -7.00
C LYS A 62 -13.63 -10.42 -7.86
N LYS A 63 -12.51 -10.73 -7.25
CA LYS A 63 -11.31 -11.17 -7.94
C LYS A 63 -10.86 -12.54 -7.43
N LYS A 64 -10.50 -13.44 -8.35
CA LYS A 64 -9.92 -14.73 -8.01
C LYS A 64 -8.48 -14.54 -7.49
N ARG A 65 -8.08 -15.38 -6.53
CA ARG A 65 -6.69 -15.48 -6.09
C ARG A 65 -5.93 -16.38 -7.06
N ASP A 66 -5.11 -15.78 -7.89
CA ASP A 66 -4.37 -16.49 -8.94
C ASP A 66 -2.89 -16.70 -8.55
N SER A 67 -2.40 -15.99 -7.54
CA SER A 67 -1.03 -16.10 -7.06
C SER A 67 -0.94 -16.84 -5.73
N LEU A 68 0.13 -17.64 -5.57
CA LEU A 68 0.52 -18.20 -4.28
C LEU A 68 1.00 -17.13 -3.28
N TRP A 69 1.34 -15.93 -3.75
CA TRP A 69 1.89 -14.84 -2.96
C TRP A 69 0.81 -13.82 -2.61
N SER A 70 0.56 -13.64 -1.33
CA SER A 70 -0.43 -12.65 -0.85
C SER A 70 -0.13 -11.21 -1.31
N PRO A 71 1.13 -10.72 -1.33
CA PRO A 71 1.43 -9.39 -1.86
C PRO A 71 1.02 -9.22 -3.33
N LYS A 72 1.28 -10.22 -4.19
CA LYS A 72 0.87 -10.17 -5.60
C LYS A 72 -0.65 -10.12 -5.75
N ASN A 73 -1.39 -10.92 -4.99
CA ASN A 73 -2.86 -10.88 -5.00
C ASN A 73 -3.41 -9.52 -4.55
N GLN A 74 -2.77 -8.86 -3.58
CA GLN A 74 -3.14 -7.51 -3.15
C GLN A 74 -2.87 -6.48 -4.25
N ILE A 75 -1.69 -6.55 -4.90
CA ILE A 75 -1.33 -5.68 -6.03
C ILE A 75 -2.36 -5.82 -7.16
N ASP A 76 -2.70 -7.06 -7.56
CA ASP A 76 -3.66 -7.32 -8.62
C ASP A 76 -5.06 -6.83 -8.27
N SER A 77 -5.45 -6.93 -7.00
CA SER A 77 -6.72 -6.39 -6.50
C SER A 77 -6.71 -4.85 -6.55
N LEU A 78 -5.60 -4.22 -6.20
CA LEU A 78 -5.48 -2.77 -6.28
C LEU A 78 -5.51 -2.26 -7.73
N ILE A 79 -4.82 -2.92 -8.64
CA ILE A 79 -4.86 -2.60 -10.08
C ILE A 79 -6.29 -2.71 -10.61
N GLU A 80 -7.01 -3.77 -10.24
CA GLU A 80 -8.41 -3.93 -10.65
C GLU A 80 -9.32 -2.83 -10.08
N ALA A 81 -9.15 -2.47 -8.80
CA ALA A 81 -9.86 -1.36 -8.19
C ALA A 81 -9.55 -0.04 -8.90
N PHE A 82 -8.29 0.22 -9.22
CA PHE A 82 -7.84 1.41 -9.93
C PHE A 82 -8.48 1.53 -11.32
N LYS A 83 -8.52 0.44 -12.10
CA LYS A 83 -9.18 0.40 -13.42
C LYS A 83 -10.66 0.74 -13.37
N LYS A 84 -11.34 0.44 -12.26
CA LYS A 84 -12.77 0.76 -12.06
C LYS A 84 -13.00 2.15 -11.48
N SER A 85 -11.96 2.79 -10.95
CA SER A 85 -12.06 4.12 -10.35
C SER A 85 -11.98 5.23 -11.39
N THR A 86 -12.57 6.38 -11.09
CA THR A 86 -12.63 7.56 -11.97
C THR A 86 -12.17 8.85 -11.29
N GLY A 87 -11.92 8.84 -9.98
CA GLY A 87 -11.47 10.01 -9.23
C GLY A 87 -10.03 10.40 -9.58
N ASN A 88 -9.71 11.69 -9.52
CA ASN A 88 -8.38 12.23 -9.75
C ASN A 88 -7.44 12.04 -8.56
N LEU A 89 -8.01 12.01 -7.35
CA LEU A 89 -7.28 11.64 -6.12
C LEU A 89 -7.70 10.24 -5.69
N ILE A 90 -6.72 9.44 -5.33
CA ILE A 90 -6.89 8.05 -4.90
C ILE A 90 -6.37 7.91 -3.47
N LEU A 91 -7.15 7.28 -2.61
CA LEU A 91 -6.75 6.89 -1.27
C LEU A 91 -6.82 5.37 -1.17
N LEU A 92 -5.77 4.75 -0.65
CA LEU A 92 -5.70 3.30 -0.45
C LEU A 92 -6.14 2.93 0.95
N LEU A 93 -6.81 1.78 1.09
CA LEU A 93 -7.21 1.24 2.38
C LEU A 93 -7.21 -0.30 2.36
N ASP A 94 -6.60 -0.92 3.35
CA ASP A 94 -6.69 -2.35 3.57
C ASP A 94 -7.96 -2.68 4.39
N GLY A 95 -8.59 -3.82 4.11
CA GLY A 95 -9.89 -4.20 4.70
C GLY A 95 -9.89 -4.42 6.20
N ASP A 96 -8.72 -4.43 6.84
CA ASP A 96 -8.55 -4.51 8.30
C ASP A 96 -8.25 -3.16 8.96
N ASP A 97 -8.06 -2.07 8.18
CA ASP A 97 -7.77 -0.73 8.67
C ASP A 97 -8.99 0.19 8.60
N TYR A 98 -8.88 1.41 9.11
CA TYR A 98 -9.92 2.42 8.97
C TYR A 98 -9.39 3.85 8.98
N PHE A 99 -10.16 4.76 8.34
CA PHE A 99 -9.88 6.18 8.28
C PHE A 99 -10.55 6.95 9.42
N LEU A 100 -9.90 8.03 9.89
CA LEU A 100 -10.57 9.04 10.70
C LEU A 100 -11.46 9.95 9.83
N PRO A 101 -12.53 10.55 10.38
CA PRO A 101 -13.58 11.21 9.60
C PRO A 101 -13.12 12.36 8.69
N ASN A 102 -11.99 13.01 9.00
CA ASN A 102 -11.47 14.16 8.27
C ASN A 102 -10.36 13.79 7.26
N LYS A 103 -10.04 12.51 7.06
CA LYS A 103 -8.91 12.13 6.20
C LYS A 103 -9.05 12.64 4.78
N VAL A 104 -10.16 12.39 4.13
CA VAL A 104 -10.35 12.76 2.72
C VAL A 104 -10.27 14.27 2.53
N SER A 105 -10.98 15.04 3.35
CA SER A 105 -10.96 16.51 3.27
C SER A 105 -9.58 17.09 3.57
N HIS A 106 -8.86 16.51 4.53
CA HIS A 106 -7.51 16.96 4.90
C HIS A 106 -6.50 16.70 3.76
N ILE A 107 -6.47 15.48 3.23
CA ILE A 107 -5.60 15.09 2.10
C ILE A 107 -5.88 15.95 0.86
N LYS A 108 -7.17 16.15 0.51
CA LYS A 108 -7.55 17.04 -0.59
C LYS A 108 -6.98 18.45 -0.40
N ASN A 109 -7.13 19.02 0.80
CA ASN A 109 -6.64 20.37 1.08
C ASN A 109 -5.11 20.48 0.95
N ILE A 110 -4.36 19.43 1.27
CA ILE A 110 -2.91 19.39 1.03
C ILE A 110 -2.59 19.47 -0.46
N PHE A 111 -3.25 18.66 -1.30
CA PHE A 111 -3.03 18.68 -2.74
C PHE A 111 -3.44 20.01 -3.37
N LEU A 112 -4.52 20.65 -2.90
CA LEU A 112 -4.93 21.98 -3.37
C LEU A 112 -3.91 23.08 -3.03
N LYS A 113 -3.27 23.00 -1.88
CA LYS A 113 -2.25 23.97 -1.46
C LYS A 113 -0.88 23.72 -2.11
N ASN A 114 -0.65 22.52 -2.63
CA ASN A 114 0.66 22.08 -3.13
C ASN A 114 0.49 21.34 -4.47
N ASN A 115 0.28 22.07 -5.54
CA ASN A 115 0.01 21.50 -6.87
C ASN A 115 1.13 20.57 -7.40
N ASN A 116 2.36 20.75 -6.94
CA ASN A 116 3.52 19.95 -7.35
C ASN A 116 3.61 18.58 -6.66
N LEU A 117 2.75 18.29 -5.67
CA LEU A 117 2.73 16.97 -5.04
C LEU A 117 1.95 15.97 -5.90
N ASP A 118 2.48 14.77 -6.01
CA ASP A 118 1.80 13.63 -6.62
C ASP A 118 1.38 12.60 -5.56
N VAL A 119 2.08 12.55 -4.41
CA VAL A 119 1.80 11.60 -3.32
C VAL A 119 1.82 12.29 -1.96
N VAL A 120 0.87 11.94 -1.11
CA VAL A 120 0.84 12.31 0.31
C VAL A 120 0.79 11.02 1.13
N PHE A 121 1.72 10.89 2.06
CA PHE A 121 1.77 9.81 3.05
C PHE A 121 1.37 10.36 4.41
N ASP A 122 0.31 9.84 5.02
CA ASP A 122 0.02 10.09 6.44
C ASP A 122 0.56 8.94 7.31
N VAL A 123 1.17 9.33 8.42
CA VAL A 123 1.75 8.37 9.37
C VAL A 123 0.65 7.82 10.25
N PRO A 124 0.23 6.55 10.08
CA PRO A 124 -0.89 6.01 10.83
C PRO A 124 -0.56 5.79 12.30
N SER A 125 -1.59 5.79 13.15
CA SER A 125 -1.52 5.16 14.46
C SER A 125 -1.69 3.66 14.32
N ILE A 126 -0.89 2.90 15.05
CA ILE A 126 -0.94 1.44 15.09
C ILE A 126 -1.87 1.02 16.23
N LEU A 127 -2.89 0.24 15.90
CA LEU A 127 -3.76 -0.43 16.88
C LEU A 127 -3.33 -1.90 17.02
N ALA A 128 -2.80 -2.27 18.19
CA ALA A 128 -2.38 -3.63 18.52
C ALA A 128 -2.83 -3.97 19.94
N ASN A 129 -3.52 -5.10 20.13
CA ASN A 129 -4.01 -5.55 21.43
C ASN A 129 -4.77 -4.44 22.20
N ASN A 130 -5.67 -3.74 21.51
CA ASN A 130 -6.47 -2.61 22.03
C ASN A 130 -5.64 -1.41 22.55
N LYS A 131 -4.37 -1.30 22.13
CA LYS A 131 -3.51 -0.18 22.48
C LYS A 131 -3.07 0.56 21.23
N PHE A 132 -3.16 1.90 21.28
CA PHE A 132 -2.67 2.77 20.23
C PHE A 132 -1.20 3.09 20.46
N THR A 133 -0.41 2.97 19.41
CA THR A 133 0.98 3.41 19.37
C THR A 133 1.23 4.20 18.09
N ARG A 134 2.22 5.08 18.11
CA ARG A 134 2.55 5.87 16.93
C ARG A 134 3.62 5.18 16.11
N LEU A 135 3.44 5.10 14.79
CA LEU A 135 4.48 4.62 13.90
C LEU A 135 5.71 5.55 14.00
N LYS A 136 6.86 4.99 14.38
CA LYS A 136 8.11 5.76 14.47
C LYS A 136 8.79 5.82 13.11
N ILE A 137 8.83 6.99 12.50
CA ILE A 137 9.56 7.22 11.26
C ILE A 137 10.99 7.63 11.59
N LYS A 138 11.96 6.85 11.12
CA LYS A 138 13.37 7.25 11.19
C LYS A 138 13.68 8.19 10.03
N LYS A 139 14.01 9.46 10.33
CA LYS A 139 14.49 10.43 9.34
C LYS A 139 15.92 10.05 8.88
N LYS A 140 16.04 9.20 7.88
CA LYS A 140 17.33 8.96 7.19
C LYS A 140 17.11 9.03 5.68
N TYR A 141 16.91 10.25 5.17
CA TYR A 141 16.52 10.44 3.76
C TYR A 141 17.67 10.36 2.76
N ASN A 142 18.92 10.64 3.11
CA ASN A 142 19.92 10.99 2.10
C ASN A 142 21.03 9.98 1.80
N LYS A 143 21.15 8.88 2.54
CA LYS A 143 22.24 7.89 2.31
C LYS A 143 21.77 6.44 2.17
N ASN A 144 20.48 6.16 2.34
CA ASN A 144 19.96 4.80 2.30
C ASN A 144 19.09 4.59 1.06
N ILE A 145 19.30 3.51 0.36
CA ILE A 145 18.49 3.12 -0.80
C ILE A 145 17.04 2.80 -0.40
N TRP A 146 16.84 2.37 0.85
CA TRP A 146 15.53 1.97 1.36
C TRP A 146 14.62 3.17 1.54
N PRO A 147 13.35 3.10 1.07
CA PRO A 147 12.39 4.16 1.35
C PRO A 147 11.98 4.17 2.82
N THR A 148 11.41 5.27 3.27
CA THR A 148 10.61 5.28 4.49
C THR A 148 9.28 4.61 4.18
N THR A 149 9.06 3.40 4.66
CA THR A 149 7.84 2.65 4.36
C THR A 149 6.67 3.12 5.21
N ILE A 150 5.64 3.65 4.55
CA ILE A 150 4.34 3.96 5.12
C ILE A 150 3.39 2.86 4.66
N PRO A 151 2.59 2.23 5.55
CA PRO A 151 1.63 1.20 5.18
C PRO A 151 0.63 1.65 4.11
N THR A 152 0.10 0.71 3.35
CA THR A 152 -0.85 0.93 2.23
C THR A 152 -1.94 1.93 2.59
N SER A 153 -2.59 1.77 3.73
CA SER A 153 -3.70 2.63 4.19
C SER A 153 -3.30 4.07 4.50
N GLY A 154 -2.00 4.36 4.61
CA GLY A 154 -1.45 5.71 4.76
C GLY A 154 -1.09 6.37 3.43
N ILE A 155 -1.38 5.78 2.26
CA ILE A 155 -0.95 6.27 0.95
C ILE A 155 -2.11 6.91 0.22
N SER A 156 -1.91 8.16 -0.22
CA SER A 156 -2.85 8.92 -1.05
C SER A 156 -2.09 9.57 -2.21
N PHE A 157 -2.65 9.54 -3.43
CA PHE A 157 -1.95 10.04 -4.60
C PHE A 157 -2.88 10.59 -5.68
N LYS A 158 -2.33 11.41 -6.58
CA LYS A 158 -3.00 11.77 -7.83
C LYS A 158 -3.01 10.57 -8.78
N ARG A 159 -4.06 10.41 -9.56
CA ARG A 159 -4.24 9.32 -10.54
C ARG A 159 -3.00 9.13 -11.41
N VAL A 160 -2.44 10.21 -11.95
CA VAL A 160 -1.25 10.20 -12.81
C VAL A 160 -0.04 9.51 -12.15
N PHE A 161 0.10 9.58 -10.84
CA PHE A 161 1.17 8.88 -10.12
C PHE A 161 1.10 7.36 -10.33
N PHE A 162 -0.10 6.79 -10.18
CA PHE A 162 -0.26 5.33 -10.30
C PHE A 162 -0.23 4.88 -11.77
N GLU A 163 -0.71 5.71 -12.69
CA GLU A 163 -0.56 5.50 -14.13
C GLU A 163 0.92 5.38 -14.51
N ASN A 164 1.75 6.31 -14.05
CA ASN A 164 3.20 6.23 -14.24
C ASN A 164 3.81 4.96 -13.61
N CYS A 165 3.33 4.53 -12.42
CA CYS A 165 3.79 3.27 -11.83
C CYS A 165 3.42 2.04 -12.67
N LEU A 166 2.27 2.07 -13.37
CA LEU A 166 1.82 0.96 -14.24
C LEU A 166 2.60 0.87 -15.55
N GLU A 167 3.15 1.98 -16.05
CA GLU A 167 4.02 2.01 -17.24
C GLU A 167 5.31 1.20 -17.01
N PHE A 168 5.76 1.11 -15.76
CA PHE A 168 6.84 0.21 -15.37
C PHE A 168 6.25 -1.18 -15.10
N ASP A 169 6.54 -2.16 -15.96
CA ASP A 169 6.05 -3.58 -15.84
C ASP A 169 6.60 -4.31 -14.59
N LEU A 170 6.85 -3.57 -13.52
CA LEU A 170 7.45 -4.06 -12.29
C LEU A 170 6.43 -4.59 -11.28
N PHE A 171 5.13 -4.41 -11.54
CA PHE A 171 4.09 -4.98 -10.68
C PHE A 171 3.93 -6.49 -10.83
N ASP A 172 4.33 -7.07 -11.95
CA ASP A 172 4.29 -8.51 -12.19
C ASP A 172 5.54 -9.23 -11.68
N SER A 173 6.66 -8.53 -11.61
CA SER A 173 7.92 -9.05 -11.06
C SER A 173 7.93 -8.99 -9.53
N TYR A 174 8.80 -9.80 -8.89
CA TYR A 174 9.04 -9.76 -7.44
C TYR A 174 7.80 -10.00 -6.56
N PRO A 175 7.12 -11.15 -6.69
CA PRO A 175 5.77 -11.38 -6.12
C PRO A 175 5.72 -11.38 -4.58
N THR A 176 6.86 -11.38 -3.88
CA THR A 176 6.91 -11.29 -2.42
C THR A 176 6.95 -9.85 -1.90
N LEU A 177 7.12 -8.85 -2.78
CA LEU A 177 7.18 -7.45 -2.38
C LEU A 177 5.79 -6.83 -2.32
N GLU A 178 5.50 -6.19 -1.20
CA GLU A 178 4.26 -5.48 -0.96
C GLU A 178 4.12 -4.23 -1.84
N ILE A 179 2.87 -3.85 -2.07
CA ILE A 179 2.52 -2.65 -2.82
C ILE A 179 3.01 -1.37 -2.14
N ASP A 180 2.94 -1.30 -0.82
CA ASP A 180 3.40 -0.15 -0.06
C ASP A 180 4.90 0.09 -0.24
N PHE A 181 5.75 -0.97 -0.20
CA PHE A 181 7.17 -0.84 -0.48
C PHE A 181 7.42 -0.24 -1.87
N ARG A 182 6.72 -0.74 -2.90
CA ARG A 182 6.86 -0.30 -4.29
C ARG A 182 6.49 1.17 -4.45
N LEU A 183 5.30 1.57 -3.96
CA LEU A 183 4.81 2.94 -4.06
C LEU A 183 5.67 3.91 -3.24
N ASN A 184 6.07 3.54 -2.03
CA ASN A 184 6.99 4.35 -1.22
C ASN A 184 8.33 4.57 -1.92
N PHE A 185 8.91 3.51 -2.51
CA PHE A 185 10.17 3.61 -3.24
C PHE A 185 10.02 4.52 -4.46
N PHE A 186 9.02 4.29 -5.29
CA PHE A 186 8.82 5.05 -6.53
C PHE A 186 8.59 6.54 -6.25
N ALA A 187 7.70 6.87 -5.29
CA ALA A 187 7.43 8.23 -4.89
C ALA A 187 8.68 8.95 -4.34
N GLN A 188 9.44 8.27 -3.46
CA GLN A 188 10.52 8.92 -2.71
C GLN A 188 11.85 8.94 -3.48
N ARG A 189 12.10 8.00 -4.40
CA ARG A 189 13.38 7.85 -5.09
C ARG A 189 13.35 8.25 -6.56
N ILE A 190 12.22 8.04 -7.23
CA ILE A 190 12.07 8.33 -8.65
C ILE A 190 11.39 9.67 -8.86
N GLN A 191 10.13 9.81 -8.53
CA GLN A 191 9.37 11.04 -8.82
C GLN A 191 9.71 12.19 -7.90
N ARG A 192 9.97 11.93 -6.62
CA ARG A 192 10.35 12.93 -5.58
C ARG A 192 9.31 14.03 -5.33
N LYS A 193 8.07 13.86 -5.79
CA LYS A 193 6.95 14.81 -5.61
C LYS A 193 6.02 14.32 -4.50
N PHE A 194 6.54 14.17 -3.31
CA PHE A 194 5.80 13.60 -2.18
C PHE A 194 5.92 14.45 -0.91
N LEU A 195 4.96 14.23 0.00
CA LEU A 195 4.96 14.78 1.35
C LEU A 195 4.62 13.67 2.36
N ILE A 196 5.36 13.61 3.46
CA ILE A 196 5.01 12.76 4.61
C ILE A 196 4.49 13.67 5.71
N ILE A 197 3.23 13.50 6.07
CA ILE A 197 2.56 14.25 7.13
C ILE A 197 2.51 13.44 8.42
N LYS A 198 2.52 14.14 9.56
CA LYS A 198 2.50 13.50 10.88
C LYS A 198 1.11 13.41 11.49
N GLU A 199 0.13 14.01 10.85
CA GLU A 199 -1.27 13.96 11.26
C GLU A 199 -1.75 12.51 11.25
N ASN A 200 -2.44 12.14 12.34
CA ASN A 200 -3.05 10.83 12.44
C ASN A 200 -4.39 10.86 11.71
N LEU A 201 -4.43 10.31 10.52
CA LEU A 201 -5.64 10.26 9.69
C LEU A 201 -6.08 8.81 9.41
N THR A 202 -5.24 7.84 9.78
CA THR A 202 -5.43 6.41 9.52
C THR A 202 -5.11 5.61 10.77
N ILE A 203 -5.91 4.60 11.03
CA ILE A 203 -5.62 3.58 12.03
C ILE A 203 -5.24 2.30 11.30
N TYR A 204 -3.99 1.90 11.48
CA TYR A 204 -3.42 0.66 10.99
C TYR A 204 -3.55 -0.43 12.06
N ARG A 205 -4.28 -1.52 11.77
CA ARG A 205 -4.39 -2.66 12.68
C ARG A 205 -3.26 -3.65 12.49
N LYS A 206 -2.57 -3.96 13.57
CA LYS A 206 -1.62 -5.07 13.59
C LYS A 206 -2.39 -6.36 13.90
N VAL A 207 -2.72 -7.10 12.85
CA VAL A 207 -3.43 -8.39 12.93
C VAL A 207 -2.47 -9.56 12.76
N ASN A 208 -2.80 -10.73 13.35
CA ASN A 208 -1.92 -11.90 13.31
C ASN A 208 -1.90 -12.59 11.94
N ASP A 209 -2.90 -12.36 11.10
CA ASP A 209 -3.05 -12.88 9.73
C ASP A 209 -2.66 -11.85 8.64
N GLY A 210 -1.97 -10.79 9.02
CA GLY A 210 -1.43 -9.79 8.09
C GLY A 210 -0.38 -10.39 7.15
N ILE A 211 -0.22 -9.80 5.97
CA ILE A 211 0.77 -10.25 4.94
C ILE A 211 2.18 -10.35 5.52
N MET A 212 2.54 -9.46 6.45
CA MET A 212 3.85 -9.41 7.10
C MET A 212 3.97 -10.26 8.38
N SER A 213 2.86 -10.77 8.94
CA SER A 213 2.88 -11.48 10.22
C SER A 213 3.72 -12.77 10.19
N ASN A 214 3.85 -13.39 9.01
CA ASN A 214 4.57 -14.65 8.81
C ASN A 214 6.02 -14.48 8.36
N VAL A 215 6.55 -13.25 8.33
CA VAL A 215 7.95 -12.99 7.91
C VAL A 215 8.79 -12.64 9.13
N ASN A 216 9.35 -13.66 9.77
CA ASN A 216 10.29 -13.47 10.88
C ASN A 216 11.60 -12.86 10.38
N PHE A 217 12.15 -11.91 11.15
CA PHE A 217 13.47 -11.32 10.86
C PHE A 217 14.53 -12.41 10.74
N PHE A 218 15.43 -12.24 9.76
CA PHE A 218 16.54 -13.15 9.43
C PHE A 218 16.13 -14.57 8.99
N SER A 219 14.84 -14.87 8.82
CA SER A 219 14.39 -16.12 8.22
C SER A 219 14.75 -16.19 6.73
N TYR A 220 14.70 -17.39 6.14
CA TYR A 220 14.87 -17.59 4.69
C TYR A 220 13.93 -16.68 3.87
N ASN A 221 12.65 -16.61 4.24
CA ASN A 221 11.68 -15.76 3.56
C ASN A 221 12.00 -14.27 3.68
N TRP A 222 12.56 -13.84 4.82
CA TRP A 222 13.00 -12.45 5.00
C TRP A 222 14.18 -12.10 4.07
N TRP A 223 15.19 -12.98 3.97
CA TRP A 223 16.33 -12.78 3.09
C TRP A 223 15.94 -12.86 1.61
N LYS A 224 15.04 -13.79 1.25
CA LYS A 224 14.47 -13.88 -0.11
C LYS A 224 13.79 -12.59 -0.51
N LYS A 225 12.90 -12.08 0.34
CA LYS A 225 12.19 -10.82 0.12
C LYS A 225 13.15 -9.63 0.02
N ARG A 226 14.15 -9.55 0.92
CA ARG A 226 15.15 -8.49 0.88
C ARG A 226 15.97 -8.51 -0.42
N LEU A 227 16.33 -9.68 -0.91
CA LEU A 227 17.02 -9.82 -2.20
C LEU A 227 16.13 -9.39 -3.37
N GLN A 228 14.85 -9.76 -3.37
CA GLN A 228 13.89 -9.28 -4.36
C GLN A 228 13.75 -7.75 -4.33
N ALA A 229 13.75 -7.16 -3.14
CA ALA A 229 13.70 -5.70 -3.00
C ALA A 229 14.94 -5.01 -3.60
N HIS A 230 16.13 -5.59 -3.46
CA HIS A 230 17.32 -5.07 -4.14
C HIS A 230 17.22 -5.16 -5.67
N TYR A 231 16.76 -6.29 -6.22
CA TYR A 231 16.59 -6.43 -7.66
C TYR A 231 15.52 -5.48 -8.19
N PHE A 232 14.41 -5.35 -7.51
CA PHE A 232 13.36 -4.36 -7.83
C PHE A 232 13.94 -2.94 -7.91
N ILE A 233 14.77 -2.53 -6.93
CA ILE A 233 15.43 -1.22 -6.93
C ILE A 233 16.35 -1.07 -8.13
N PHE A 234 17.11 -2.11 -8.49
CA PHE A 234 18.03 -2.06 -9.62
C PHE A 234 17.30 -1.91 -10.94
N ASP A 235 16.21 -2.66 -11.14
CA ASP A 235 15.44 -2.61 -12.36
C ASP A 235 14.79 -1.23 -12.53
N ILE A 236 14.17 -0.68 -11.48
CA ILE A 236 13.62 0.69 -11.54
C ILE A 236 14.72 1.72 -11.85
N TYR A 237 15.87 1.65 -11.20
CA TYR A 237 16.94 2.61 -11.47
C TYR A 237 17.46 2.49 -12.88
N LYS A 238 17.60 1.26 -13.40
CA LYS A 238 18.03 1.00 -14.78
C LYS A 238 17.05 1.59 -15.80
N GLU A 239 15.75 1.37 -15.62
CA GLU A 239 14.70 1.90 -16.49
C GLU A 239 14.59 3.43 -16.46
N ASN A 240 14.96 4.05 -15.35
CA ASN A 240 15.01 5.51 -15.22
C ASN A 240 16.39 6.11 -15.52
N GLU A 241 17.33 5.33 -16.08
CA GLU A 241 18.71 5.76 -16.40
C GLU A 241 19.47 6.34 -15.19
N ILE A 242 19.11 5.91 -13.96
CA ILE A 242 19.75 6.34 -12.74
C ILE A 242 20.92 5.41 -12.42
N GLU A 243 22.13 5.97 -12.37
CA GLU A 243 23.31 5.20 -11.97
C GLU A 243 23.17 4.72 -10.52
N TYR A 244 23.28 3.41 -10.32
CA TYR A 244 23.27 2.80 -9.01
C TYR A 244 24.39 1.79 -8.83
N LYS A 245 25.22 2.00 -7.81
CA LYS A 245 26.29 1.05 -7.43
C LYS A 245 25.80 0.10 -6.35
N LYS A 246 25.97 -1.21 -6.61
CA LYS A 246 25.68 -2.25 -5.63
C LYS A 246 26.53 -2.03 -4.38
N ASN A 247 25.87 -1.90 -3.23
CA ASN A 247 26.51 -1.60 -1.96
C ASN A 247 26.75 -2.90 -1.14
N TYR A 248 27.42 -2.75 0.02
CA TYR A 248 27.71 -3.86 0.93
C TYR A 248 26.45 -4.62 1.34
N ASP A 249 25.33 -3.93 1.58
CA ASP A 249 24.05 -4.52 1.98
C ASP A 249 23.49 -5.50 0.93
N PHE A 250 23.65 -5.16 -0.37
CA PHE A 250 23.28 -6.08 -1.45
C PHE A 250 24.11 -7.38 -1.42
N TYR A 251 25.43 -7.25 -1.31
CA TYR A 251 26.30 -8.44 -1.33
C TYR A 251 26.06 -9.32 -0.10
N LEU A 252 25.92 -8.72 1.07
CA LEU A 252 25.58 -9.45 2.30
C LEU A 252 24.25 -10.21 2.13
N THR A 253 23.22 -9.53 1.62
CA THR A 253 21.90 -10.15 1.39
C THR A 253 22.01 -11.32 0.41
N LYS A 254 22.73 -11.15 -0.69
CA LYS A 254 22.91 -12.18 -1.73
C LYS A 254 23.64 -13.41 -1.18
N ILE A 255 24.74 -13.21 -0.47
CA ILE A 255 25.55 -14.30 0.10
C ILE A 255 24.75 -15.06 1.15
N THR A 256 24.09 -14.34 2.07
CA THR A 256 23.30 -14.98 3.13
C THR A 256 22.13 -15.79 2.56
N PHE A 257 21.41 -15.22 1.58
CA PHE A 257 20.33 -15.95 0.92
C PHE A 257 20.85 -17.21 0.20
N TRP A 258 22.00 -17.13 -0.49
CA TRP A 258 22.58 -18.27 -1.17
C TRP A 258 22.98 -19.39 -0.19
N LEU A 259 23.60 -19.05 0.94
CA LEU A 259 23.93 -20.02 1.99
C LEU A 259 22.67 -20.70 2.56
N LEU A 260 21.66 -19.95 2.92
CA LEU A 260 20.40 -20.49 3.45
C LEU A 260 19.67 -21.36 2.41
N ASN A 261 19.73 -21.00 1.13
CA ASN A 261 19.12 -21.80 0.06
C ASN A 261 19.81 -23.15 -0.15
N LYS A 262 21.10 -23.28 0.19
CA LYS A 262 21.82 -24.57 0.19
C LYS A 262 21.47 -25.47 1.37
N ILE A 263 21.12 -24.88 2.51
CA ILE A 263 20.82 -25.63 3.74
C ILE A 263 19.37 -26.18 3.71
N ILE A 264 18.45 -25.47 3.04
CA ILE A 264 17.02 -25.81 3.00
C ILE A 264 16.69 -26.78 1.84
N LYS A 265 17.56 -26.87 0.83
CA LYS A 265 17.50 -27.90 -0.24
C LYS A 265 18.24 -29.16 0.20
#